data_00d5b760bbc1264be4a8ab6de1f640bb
#
_entry.id   00d5b760bbc1264be4a8ab6de1f640bb
#
_cell.length_a   1.000
_cell.length_b   1.000
_cell.length_c   1.000
_cell.angle_alpha   90.00
_cell.angle_beta   90.00
_cell.angle_gamma   90.00
#
_symmetry.space_group_name_H-M   'P 1'
#
loop_
_entity.id
_entity.type
_entity.pdbx_description
1 polymer ?
#
loop_
_entity_poly.entity_id
_entity_poly.type
_entity_poly.pdbx_seq_one_letter_code
_entity_poly.pdbx_strand_id
1 'polypeptide(L)'
;YTYHGPGQRIVYTMLDLKKRGGDVRQFVRDLESWVIDSLAQFGVTGERREGRVGIWVELDNGQEKKIAAIGIRVRHWITFHGIAINVNPELEHFSGIVPCGIAEHGVTSLHDLGIECTMNDVDAVLKTAFIHKFIESN
;
A
#
# COMPACT_ATOMS: atom_id res chain seq x y z
N TYR A 1 5.96 13.68 -4.34
CA TYR A 1 6.52 13.22 -3.06
C TYR A 1 5.42 12.99 -2.05
N THR A 2 5.44 11.86 -1.39
CA THR A 2 4.40 11.46 -0.46
C THR A 2 4.77 11.83 0.97
N TYR A 3 3.80 12.35 1.75
CA TYR A 3 4.01 12.63 3.15
C TYR A 3 4.14 11.31 3.93
N HIS A 4 5.19 11.20 4.71
CA HIS A 4 5.44 10.04 5.55
C HIS A 4 5.52 10.49 7.00
N GLY A 5 4.40 10.38 7.69
CA GLY A 5 4.33 10.77 9.10
C GLY A 5 4.43 9.58 10.04
N PRO A 6 4.44 9.86 11.35
CA PRO A 6 4.34 8.79 12.35
C PRO A 6 3.10 7.95 12.12
N GLY A 7 3.20 6.66 12.41
CA GLY A 7 2.06 5.76 12.26
C GLY A 7 1.89 5.16 10.88
N GLN A 8 2.77 5.50 9.94
CA GLN A 8 2.80 4.84 8.64
C GLN A 8 3.92 3.81 8.60
N ARG A 9 3.63 2.67 7.98
CA ARG A 9 4.67 1.70 7.69
C ARG A 9 5.11 1.88 6.25
N ILE A 10 6.37 2.22 6.05
CA ILE A 10 6.97 2.42 4.74
C ILE A 10 7.91 1.27 4.47
N VAL A 11 7.73 0.62 3.34
CA VAL A 11 8.59 -0.48 2.92
C VAL A 11 9.23 -0.11 1.60
N TYR A 12 10.54 -0.22 1.53
CA TYR A 12 11.29 -0.01 0.29
C TYR A 12 11.81 -1.36 -0.19
N THR A 13 11.59 -1.65 -1.45
CA THR A 13 12.13 -2.88 -2.04
C THR A 13 12.84 -2.56 -3.34
N MET A 14 13.72 -3.49 -3.74
CA MET A 14 14.49 -3.38 -4.96
C MET A 14 14.46 -4.76 -5.63
N LEU A 15 13.96 -4.82 -6.84
CA LEU A 15 13.85 -6.08 -7.56
C LEU A 15 14.43 -5.96 -8.97
N ASP A 16 15.07 -7.04 -9.41
CA ASP A 16 15.63 -7.13 -10.74
C ASP A 16 14.54 -7.62 -11.71
N LEU A 17 14.03 -6.70 -12.54
CA LEU A 17 12.96 -7.00 -13.47
C LEU A 17 13.36 -7.98 -14.56
N LYS A 18 14.64 -8.06 -14.92
CA LYS A 18 15.10 -9.03 -15.92
C LYS A 18 14.85 -10.44 -15.43
N LYS A 19 15.11 -10.68 -14.15
CA LYS A 19 14.87 -12.00 -13.55
C LYS A 19 13.38 -12.30 -13.40
N ARG A 20 12.52 -11.27 -13.43
CA ARG A 20 11.09 -11.43 -13.31
C ARG A 20 10.36 -11.23 -14.65
N GLY A 21 11.05 -11.32 -15.76
CA GLY A 21 10.46 -11.23 -17.09
C GLY A 21 10.31 -9.81 -17.65
N GLY A 22 10.74 -8.80 -16.92
CA GLY A 22 10.80 -7.43 -17.44
C GLY A 22 9.47 -6.68 -17.51
N ASP A 23 8.36 -7.25 -17.04
CA ASP A 23 7.05 -6.61 -17.13
C ASP A 23 6.77 -5.74 -15.91
N VAL A 24 6.90 -4.43 -16.11
CA VAL A 24 6.67 -3.44 -15.04
C VAL A 24 5.22 -3.41 -14.59
N ARG A 25 4.27 -3.55 -15.51
CA ARG A 25 2.83 -3.52 -15.15
C ARG A 25 2.47 -4.72 -14.30
N GLN A 26 2.99 -5.89 -14.64
CA GLN A 26 2.74 -7.08 -13.84
C GLN A 26 3.38 -6.93 -12.47
N PHE A 27 4.56 -6.32 -12.39
CA PHE A 27 5.21 -6.07 -11.12
C PHE A 27 4.37 -5.15 -10.24
N VAL A 28 3.81 -4.09 -10.81
CA VAL A 28 2.92 -3.18 -10.07
C VAL A 28 1.70 -3.94 -9.53
N ARG A 29 1.10 -4.79 -10.36
CA ARG A 29 -0.04 -5.60 -9.95
C ARG A 29 0.34 -6.55 -8.80
N ASP A 30 1.53 -7.12 -8.87
CA ASP A 30 2.01 -8.02 -7.82
C ASP A 30 2.19 -7.26 -6.50
N LEU A 31 2.69 -6.02 -6.55
CA LEU A 31 2.82 -5.19 -5.35
C LEU A 31 1.45 -4.83 -4.77
N GLU A 32 0.52 -4.46 -5.65
CA GLU A 32 -0.85 -4.17 -5.20
C GLU A 32 -1.49 -5.39 -4.56
N SER A 33 -1.31 -6.57 -5.18
CA SER A 33 -1.84 -7.82 -4.64
C SER A 33 -1.23 -8.12 -3.28
N TRP A 34 0.08 -7.90 -3.13
CA TRP A 34 0.76 -8.08 -1.87
C TRP A 34 0.15 -7.21 -0.76
N VAL A 35 -0.10 -5.93 -1.05
CA VAL A 35 -0.72 -5.04 -0.08
C VAL A 35 -2.15 -5.49 0.24
N ILE A 36 -2.92 -5.83 -0.79
CA ILE A 36 -4.31 -6.30 -0.63
C ILE A 36 -4.35 -7.57 0.23
N ASP A 37 -3.47 -8.53 -0.05
CA ASP A 37 -3.40 -9.78 0.72
C ASP A 37 -3.02 -9.51 2.17
N SER A 38 -2.09 -8.58 2.38
CA SER A 38 -1.69 -8.19 3.75
C SER A 38 -2.85 -7.56 4.51
N LEU A 39 -3.60 -6.66 3.87
CA LEU A 39 -4.76 -6.03 4.49
C LEU A 39 -5.85 -7.06 4.82
N ALA A 40 -6.01 -8.07 3.97
CA ALA A 40 -6.99 -9.12 4.20
C ALA A 40 -6.72 -9.89 5.49
N GLN A 41 -5.46 -10.01 5.89
CA GLN A 41 -5.10 -10.67 7.16
C GLN A 41 -5.63 -9.90 8.36
N PHE A 42 -5.91 -8.61 8.21
CA PHE A 42 -6.50 -7.79 9.26
C PHE A 42 -8.02 -7.64 9.09
N GLY A 43 -8.60 -8.38 8.16
CA GLY A 43 -10.04 -8.29 7.89
C GLY A 43 -10.43 -7.08 7.07
N VAL A 44 -9.47 -6.44 6.40
CA VAL A 44 -9.71 -5.26 5.57
C VAL A 44 -9.67 -5.65 4.10
N THR A 45 -10.71 -5.29 3.36
CA THR A 45 -10.79 -5.53 1.93
C THR A 45 -10.24 -4.33 1.18
N GLY A 46 -8.98 -4.44 0.76
CA GLY A 46 -8.36 -3.42 -0.08
C GLY A 46 -8.68 -3.67 -1.54
N GLU A 47 -8.87 -2.62 -2.30
CA GLU A 47 -9.26 -2.73 -3.70
C GLU A 47 -8.47 -1.76 -4.57
N ARG A 48 -8.32 -2.17 -5.83
CA ARG A 48 -7.78 -1.28 -6.87
C ARG A 48 -8.92 -0.44 -7.42
N ARG A 49 -8.58 0.78 -7.89
CA ARG A 49 -9.54 1.62 -8.60
C ARG A 49 -8.89 2.13 -9.87
N GLU A 50 -9.53 1.91 -10.98
CA GLU A 50 -9.03 2.37 -12.26
C GLU A 50 -8.90 3.89 -12.27
N GLY A 51 -7.75 4.38 -12.77
CA GLY A 51 -7.48 5.80 -12.82
C GLY A 51 -7.05 6.42 -11.50
N ARG A 52 -6.98 5.63 -10.42
CA ARG A 52 -6.55 6.11 -9.11
C ARG A 52 -5.45 5.22 -8.57
N VAL A 53 -4.31 5.82 -8.25
CA VAL A 53 -3.15 5.08 -7.74
C VAL A 53 -3.36 4.73 -6.27
N GLY A 54 -2.84 3.57 -5.87
CA GLY A 54 -2.90 3.14 -4.47
C GLY A 54 -3.94 2.07 -4.22
N ILE A 55 -4.15 1.79 -2.94
CA ILE A 55 -5.13 0.79 -2.51
C ILE A 55 -6.23 1.50 -1.73
N TRP A 56 -7.46 1.16 -2.05
CA TRP A 56 -8.65 1.85 -1.57
C TRP A 56 -9.54 0.92 -0.76
N VAL A 57 -10.30 1.49 0.16
CA VAL A 57 -11.29 0.78 0.98
C VAL A 57 -12.64 1.44 0.77
N GLU A 58 -13.66 0.64 0.49
CA GLU A 58 -15.02 1.15 0.41
C GLU A 58 -15.68 1.01 1.78
N LEU A 59 -16.18 2.12 2.30
CA LEU A 59 -16.85 2.16 3.60
C LEU A 59 -18.33 1.81 3.45
N ASP A 60 -18.98 1.49 4.58
CA ASP A 60 -20.39 1.11 4.59
C ASP A 60 -21.30 2.16 3.97
N ASN A 61 -20.93 3.43 4.05
CA ASN A 61 -21.71 4.53 3.48
C ASN A 61 -21.41 4.76 1.99
N GLY A 62 -20.62 3.89 1.36
CA GLY A 62 -20.25 4.02 -0.05
C GLY A 62 -19.07 4.92 -0.33
N GLN A 63 -18.54 5.60 0.67
CA GLN A 63 -17.35 6.42 0.49
C GLN A 63 -16.12 5.53 0.30
N GLU A 64 -15.19 5.99 -0.54
CA GLU A 64 -13.94 5.30 -0.78
C GLU A 64 -12.80 6.13 -0.22
N LYS A 65 -11.92 5.49 0.54
CA LYS A 65 -10.77 6.18 1.13
C LYS A 65 -9.50 5.38 0.86
N LYS A 66 -8.40 6.10 0.66
CA LYS A 66 -7.12 5.51 0.36
C LYS A 66 -6.44 5.07 1.65
N ILE A 67 -5.99 3.80 1.69
CA ILE A 67 -5.31 3.25 2.86
C ILE A 67 -3.82 3.01 2.60
N ALA A 68 -3.42 2.87 1.36
CA ALA A 68 -2.02 2.64 1.03
C ALA A 68 -1.62 3.34 -0.26
N ALA A 69 -0.39 3.79 -0.31
CA ALA A 69 0.20 4.42 -1.49
C ALA A 69 1.33 3.55 -2.02
N ILE A 70 1.51 3.55 -3.33
CA ILE A 70 2.59 2.81 -3.98
C ILE A 70 3.30 3.76 -4.94
N GLY A 71 4.60 3.90 -4.78
CA GLY A 71 5.43 4.66 -5.70
C GLY A 71 6.51 3.76 -6.27
N ILE A 72 6.71 3.81 -7.57
CA ILE A 72 7.66 2.94 -8.25
C ILE A 72 8.56 3.77 -9.15
N ARG A 73 9.83 3.43 -9.11
CA ARG A 73 10.83 3.99 -10.00
C ARG A 73 11.65 2.85 -10.59
N VAL A 74 11.80 2.84 -11.90
CA VAL A 74 12.57 1.81 -12.60
C VAL A 74 13.84 2.45 -13.16
N ARG A 75 14.97 1.79 -12.94
CA ARG A 75 16.23 2.24 -13.49
C ARG A 75 17.10 1.02 -13.79
N HIS A 76 17.55 0.88 -15.03
CA HIS A 76 18.39 -0.24 -15.46
C HIS A 76 17.80 -1.61 -15.09
N TRP A 77 16.48 -1.75 -15.27
CA TRP A 77 15.74 -2.98 -14.95
C TRP A 77 15.68 -3.30 -13.47
N ILE A 78 16.07 -2.37 -12.61
CA ILE A 78 15.93 -2.51 -11.17
C ILE A 78 14.84 -1.56 -10.72
N THR A 79 13.88 -2.05 -9.96
CA THR A 79 12.83 -1.22 -9.40
C THR A 79 13.23 -0.75 -8.01
N PHE A 80 13.05 0.56 -7.81
CA PHE A 80 13.13 1.17 -6.50
C PHE A 80 11.73 1.64 -6.20
N HIS A 81 11.15 1.18 -5.11
CA HIS A 81 9.81 1.63 -4.80
C HIS A 81 9.57 1.64 -3.31
N GLY A 82 8.57 2.41 -2.92
CA GLY A 82 8.09 2.46 -1.57
C GLY A 82 6.62 2.17 -1.53
N ILE A 83 6.20 1.41 -0.53
CA ILE A 83 4.80 1.25 -0.19
C ILE A 83 4.61 1.95 1.14
N ALA A 84 3.56 2.76 1.25
CA ALA A 84 3.22 3.40 2.51
C ALA A 84 1.83 2.93 2.91
N ILE A 85 1.75 2.23 4.03
CA ILE A 85 0.48 1.75 4.56
C ILE A 85 0.15 2.57 5.79
N ASN A 86 -1.04 3.12 5.82
CA ASN A 86 -1.50 3.91 6.95
C ASN A 86 -1.98 2.98 8.05
N VAL A 87 -1.24 2.94 9.15
CA VAL A 87 -1.59 2.12 10.32
C VAL A 87 -2.27 2.97 11.36
N ASN A 88 -1.59 4.00 11.83
CA ASN A 88 -2.12 4.93 12.82
C ASN A 88 -1.51 6.32 12.65
N PRO A 89 -1.58 6.89 11.45
CA PRO A 89 -1.07 8.25 11.26
C PRO A 89 -2.03 9.26 11.87
N GLU A 90 -1.51 10.45 12.18
CA GLU A 90 -2.36 11.56 12.56
C GLU A 90 -3.03 12.08 11.29
N LEU A 91 -4.25 11.65 11.03
CA LEU A 91 -4.93 11.96 9.77
C LEU A 91 -5.14 13.44 9.52
N GLU A 92 -5.17 14.25 10.56
CA GLU A 92 -5.25 15.70 10.42
C GLU A 92 -4.05 16.29 9.70
N HIS A 93 -2.89 15.61 9.73
CA HIS A 93 -1.73 16.02 8.94
C HIS A 93 -2.00 15.92 7.45
N PHE A 94 -2.88 14.99 7.06
CA PHE A 94 -3.25 14.84 5.66
C PHE A 94 -4.21 15.92 5.22
N SER A 95 -5.00 16.48 6.12
CA SER A 95 -5.94 17.56 5.76
C SER A 95 -5.22 18.85 5.41
N GLY A 96 -4.00 19.05 5.94
CA GLY A 96 -3.17 20.20 5.60
C GLY A 96 -2.32 19.99 4.35
N ILE A 97 -2.27 18.76 3.87
CA ILE A 97 -1.51 18.38 2.67
C ILE A 97 -2.48 17.69 1.73
N VAL A 98 -2.87 18.37 0.67
CA VAL A 98 -3.84 17.81 -0.27
C VAL A 98 -3.07 17.11 -1.39
N PRO A 99 -2.96 15.78 -1.37
CA PRO A 99 -2.31 15.07 -2.47
C PRO A 99 -3.12 15.25 -3.74
N CYS A 100 -2.44 15.40 -4.85
CA CYS A 100 -3.09 15.61 -6.12
C CYS A 100 -4.05 14.46 -6.45
N GLY A 101 -5.30 14.80 -6.70
CA GLY A 101 -6.29 13.84 -7.16
C GLY A 101 -7.01 13.04 -6.09
N ILE A 102 -6.71 13.23 -4.80
CA ILE A 102 -7.42 12.48 -3.76
C ILE A 102 -8.14 13.35 -2.74
N ALA A 103 -8.21 14.65 -2.97
CA ALA A 103 -8.85 15.58 -2.04
C ALA A 103 -10.32 15.22 -1.77
N GLU A 104 -11.03 14.73 -2.77
CA GLU A 104 -12.45 14.40 -2.65
C GLU A 104 -12.72 13.01 -2.08
N HIS A 105 -11.72 12.16 -1.98
CA HIS A 105 -11.89 10.79 -1.49
C HIS A 105 -11.38 10.60 -0.06
N GLY A 106 -10.41 11.38 0.34
CA GLY A 106 -9.82 11.28 1.66
C GLY A 106 -8.91 10.07 1.83
N VAL A 107 -8.42 9.91 3.05
CA VAL A 107 -7.53 8.81 3.42
C VAL A 107 -8.04 8.14 4.70
N THR A 108 -7.64 6.89 4.91
CA THR A 108 -7.97 6.15 6.12
C THR A 108 -6.75 5.37 6.60
N SER A 109 -6.90 4.65 7.70
CA SER A 109 -5.83 3.83 8.28
C SER A 109 -6.44 2.59 8.92
N LEU A 110 -5.59 1.63 9.28
CA LEU A 110 -6.06 0.43 9.98
C LEU A 110 -6.76 0.81 11.29
N HIS A 111 -6.18 1.71 12.07
CA HIS A 111 -6.79 2.15 13.33
C HIS A 111 -8.10 2.90 13.09
N ASP A 112 -8.15 3.70 12.04
CA ASP A 112 -9.38 4.44 11.70
C ASP A 112 -10.52 3.48 11.34
N LEU A 113 -10.19 2.31 10.80
CA LEU A 113 -11.16 1.27 10.47
C LEU A 113 -11.47 0.36 11.66
N GLY A 114 -10.96 0.68 12.84
CA GLY A 114 -11.22 -0.09 14.05
C GLY A 114 -10.33 -1.30 14.26
N ILE A 115 -9.25 -1.40 13.50
CA ILE A 115 -8.32 -2.53 13.63
C ILE A 115 -7.23 -2.20 14.65
N GLU A 116 -7.16 -2.97 15.72
CA GLU A 116 -6.12 -2.83 16.72
C GLU A 116 -4.91 -3.67 16.30
N CYS A 117 -3.82 -3.02 16.00
CA CYS A 117 -2.59 -3.71 15.61
C CYS A 117 -1.39 -2.80 15.89
N THR A 118 -0.23 -3.43 16.08
CA THR A 118 1.02 -2.70 16.26
C THR A 118 1.78 -2.68 14.94
N MET A 119 2.83 -1.86 14.87
CA MET A 119 3.72 -1.87 13.71
C MET A 119 4.38 -3.24 13.54
N ASN A 120 4.68 -3.94 14.65
CA ASN A 120 5.24 -5.27 14.57
C ASN A 120 4.26 -6.27 13.95
N ASP A 121 2.97 -6.14 14.26
CA ASP A 121 1.93 -6.98 13.64
C ASP A 121 1.89 -6.75 12.13
N VAL A 122 1.95 -5.49 11.71
CA VAL A 122 1.94 -5.13 10.29
C VAL A 122 3.19 -5.69 9.60
N ASP A 123 4.35 -5.56 10.23
CA ASP A 123 5.60 -6.08 9.67
C ASP A 123 5.55 -7.59 9.48
N ALA A 124 5.02 -8.31 10.45
CA ALA A 124 4.92 -9.78 10.37
C ALA A 124 4.01 -10.21 9.22
N VAL A 125 2.88 -9.54 9.06
CA VAL A 125 1.94 -9.84 7.98
C VAL A 125 2.54 -9.51 6.63
N LEU A 126 3.18 -8.35 6.50
CA LEU A 126 3.83 -7.94 5.26
C LEU A 126 4.92 -8.91 4.85
N LYS A 127 5.73 -9.35 5.81
CA LYS A 127 6.81 -10.29 5.54
C LYS A 127 6.27 -11.63 5.04
N THR A 128 5.29 -12.18 5.73
CA THR A 128 4.69 -13.47 5.37
C THR A 128 4.05 -13.40 3.99
N ALA A 129 3.29 -12.35 3.73
CA ALA A 129 2.63 -12.17 2.44
C ALA A 129 3.65 -11.95 1.32
N PHE A 130 4.74 -11.25 1.60
CA PHE A 130 5.80 -11.03 0.62
C PHE A 130 6.47 -12.33 0.22
N ILE A 131 6.82 -13.17 1.20
CA ILE A 131 7.43 -14.46 0.94
C ILE A 131 6.52 -15.32 0.08
N HIS A 132 5.24 -15.36 0.43
CA HIS A 132 4.26 -16.14 -0.32
C HIS A 132 4.13 -15.63 -1.77
N LYS A 133 4.04 -14.33 -1.95
CA LYS A 133 3.79 -13.73 -3.27
C LYS A 133 5.01 -13.76 -4.18
N PHE A 134 6.19 -13.41 -3.64
CA PHE A 134 7.37 -13.16 -4.48
C PHE A 134 8.41 -14.25 -4.43
N ILE A 135 8.38 -15.12 -3.44
CA ILE A 135 9.38 -16.17 -3.27
C ILE A 135 8.80 -17.55 -3.50
N GLU A 136 7.75 -17.92 -2.79
CA GLU A 136 7.19 -19.27 -2.88
C GLU A 136 6.33 -19.51 -4.12
N SER A 137 5.76 -18.46 -4.69
CA SER A 137 4.88 -18.60 -5.86
C SER A 137 5.62 -18.70 -7.18
N ASN A 138 6.95 -18.72 -7.15
CA ASN A 138 7.78 -18.85 -8.37
C ASN A 138 8.14 -20.29 -8.65
#